data_849add5f19be83d86020c99fac11732a
#
_entry.id   849add5f19be83d86020c99fac11732a
#
_cell.length_a   1.000
_cell.length_b   1.000
_cell.length_c   1.000
_cell.angle_alpha   90.00
_cell.angle_beta   90.00
_cell.angle_gamma   90.00
#
_symmetry.space_group_name_H-M   'P 1'
#
loop_
_entity.id
_entity.type
_entity.pdbx_description
1 polymer ?
#
loop_
_entity_poly.entity_id
_entity_poly.type
_entity_poly.pdbx_seq_one_letter_code
_entity_poly.pdbx_strand_id
1 'polypeptide(L)'
;MAKQEDIIAPSILSADFARLGEEVDAVLKAGADWVHFDVMDNHYVPNLTIGPMVCKALRNYGVTAPIDVHLMVKPVDSLIEDFAKAGATFITFHPEASDHVDRSLELVKSFGCKTGLVLNPETSLDLLDSCWDRLDMVLLMSVNPGFGGQDFIPSVLDKISVLRKTCLLYTSAAADE
;
A
#
# COMPACT_ATOMS: atom_id res chain seq x y z
N MET A 1 -10.71 -26.31 3.20
CA MET A 1 -10.09 -24.97 3.30
C MET A 1 -11.16 -23.97 2.95
N ALA A 2 -11.47 -23.03 3.82
CA ALA A 2 -12.41 -21.95 3.48
C ALA A 2 -11.81 -21.19 2.27
N LYS A 3 -12.64 -20.91 1.26
CA LYS A 3 -12.24 -20.08 0.14
C LYS A 3 -11.98 -18.69 0.70
N GLN A 4 -10.76 -18.22 0.60
CA GLN A 4 -10.41 -16.87 1.00
C GLN A 4 -11.11 -15.91 0.04
N GLU A 5 -11.88 -14.97 0.54
CA GLU A 5 -12.50 -13.93 -0.29
C GLU A 5 -11.43 -12.99 -0.80
N ASP A 6 -11.53 -12.63 -2.07
CA ASP A 6 -10.66 -11.64 -2.68
C ASP A 6 -11.04 -10.25 -2.11
N ILE A 7 -10.03 -9.44 -1.77
CA ILE A 7 -10.20 -8.07 -1.26
C ILE A 7 -9.95 -7.11 -2.40
N ILE A 8 -10.87 -6.18 -2.61
CA ILE A 8 -10.78 -5.12 -3.62
C ILE A 8 -10.41 -3.81 -2.92
N ALA A 9 -9.24 -3.25 -3.27
CA ALA A 9 -8.69 -2.03 -2.70
C ALA A 9 -8.36 -1.02 -3.82
N PRO A 10 -9.35 -0.27 -4.34
CA PRO A 10 -9.09 0.72 -5.39
C PRO A 10 -8.19 1.84 -4.89
N SER A 11 -7.25 2.26 -5.74
CA SER A 11 -6.44 3.45 -5.50
C SER A 11 -7.29 4.71 -5.71
N ILE A 12 -7.14 5.67 -4.80
CA ILE A 12 -7.77 6.99 -4.91
C ILE A 12 -6.90 8.00 -5.66
N LEU A 13 -5.79 7.56 -6.24
CA LEU A 13 -4.87 8.43 -6.97
C LEU A 13 -5.55 9.15 -8.15
N SER A 14 -6.52 8.51 -8.79
CA SER A 14 -7.27 9.05 -9.93
C SER A 14 -8.62 9.67 -9.55
N ALA A 15 -8.94 9.80 -8.26
CA ALA A 15 -10.20 10.38 -7.81
C ALA A 15 -10.28 11.90 -8.00
N ASP A 16 -11.49 12.45 -8.03
CA ASP A 16 -11.71 13.89 -7.95
C ASP A 16 -11.42 14.38 -6.52
N PHE A 17 -10.24 14.95 -6.30
CA PHE A 17 -9.80 15.42 -4.98
C PHE A 17 -10.68 16.54 -4.41
N ALA A 18 -11.43 17.28 -5.24
CA ALA A 18 -12.39 18.27 -4.76
C ALA A 18 -13.61 17.63 -4.06
N ARG A 19 -13.86 16.33 -4.31
CA ARG A 19 -14.96 15.55 -3.74
C ARG A 19 -14.50 14.18 -3.24
N LEU A 20 -13.29 14.08 -2.74
CA LEU A 20 -12.62 12.82 -2.42
C LEU A 20 -13.44 11.92 -1.49
N GLY A 21 -14.11 12.48 -0.48
CA GLY A 21 -14.97 11.72 0.42
C GLY A 21 -16.15 11.05 -0.30
N GLU A 22 -16.78 11.76 -1.24
CA GLU A 22 -17.88 11.21 -2.05
C GLU A 22 -17.41 10.12 -3.00
N GLU A 23 -16.22 10.29 -3.61
CA GLU A 23 -15.59 9.30 -4.48
C GLU A 23 -15.27 8.00 -3.72
N VAL A 24 -14.69 8.12 -2.52
CA VAL A 24 -14.43 6.98 -1.64
C VAL A 24 -15.73 6.27 -1.24
N ASP A 25 -16.76 7.03 -0.85
CA ASP A 25 -18.07 6.46 -0.53
C ASP A 25 -18.66 5.70 -1.72
N ALA A 26 -18.51 6.22 -2.93
CA ALA A 26 -19.04 5.60 -4.14
C ALA A 26 -18.39 4.24 -4.42
N VAL A 27 -17.05 4.14 -4.34
CA VAL A 27 -16.37 2.85 -4.58
C VAL A 27 -16.64 1.84 -3.48
N LEU A 28 -16.73 2.25 -2.21
CA LEU A 28 -17.09 1.37 -1.09
C LEU A 28 -18.53 0.85 -1.23
N LYS A 29 -19.48 1.69 -1.64
CA LYS A 29 -20.87 1.27 -1.93
C LYS A 29 -20.96 0.35 -3.15
N ALA A 30 -20.05 0.46 -4.09
CA ALA A 30 -19.95 -0.43 -5.25
C ALA A 30 -19.33 -1.80 -4.92
N GLY A 31 -18.81 -2.00 -3.72
CA GLY A 31 -18.31 -3.27 -3.23
C GLY A 31 -16.78 -3.34 -3.00
N ALA A 32 -16.09 -2.19 -3.00
CA ALA A 32 -14.71 -2.15 -2.54
C ALA A 32 -14.63 -2.41 -1.04
N ASP A 33 -13.59 -3.11 -0.61
CA ASP A 33 -13.38 -3.49 0.80
C ASP A 33 -12.48 -2.49 1.54
N TRP A 34 -11.44 -1.99 0.85
CA TRP A 34 -10.43 -1.10 1.38
C TRP A 34 -10.28 0.14 0.49
N VAL A 35 -9.47 1.07 0.96
CA VAL A 35 -9.02 2.24 0.19
C VAL A 35 -7.51 2.16 0.07
N HIS A 36 -6.99 2.11 -1.16
CA HIS A 36 -5.55 2.21 -1.42
C HIS A 36 -5.14 3.67 -1.56
N PHE A 37 -4.10 4.08 -0.81
CA PHE A 37 -3.71 5.47 -0.62
C PHE A 37 -2.25 5.67 -1.02
N ASP A 38 -2.01 6.09 -2.27
CA ASP A 38 -0.68 6.25 -2.87
C ASP A 38 -0.02 7.57 -2.48
N VAL A 39 1.08 7.49 -1.73
CA VAL A 39 1.83 8.64 -1.22
C VAL A 39 3.16 8.78 -1.93
N MET A 40 3.38 9.93 -2.55
CA MET A 40 4.61 10.24 -3.29
C MET A 40 5.15 11.60 -2.86
N ASP A 41 6.46 11.70 -2.69
CA ASP A 41 7.17 12.88 -2.17
C ASP A 41 8.12 13.55 -3.16
N ASN A 42 8.12 13.09 -4.42
CA ASN A 42 9.04 13.54 -5.45
C ASN A 42 10.53 13.25 -5.16
N HIS A 43 10.80 12.25 -4.29
CA HIS A 43 12.17 11.77 -4.02
C HIS A 43 12.33 10.32 -4.42
N TYR A 44 11.45 9.42 -3.93
CA TYR A 44 11.50 8.02 -4.32
C TYR A 44 11.02 7.83 -5.78
N VAL A 45 9.95 8.50 -6.15
CA VAL A 45 9.40 8.55 -7.53
C VAL A 45 9.27 10.00 -8.00
N PRO A 46 9.35 10.30 -9.31
CA PRO A 46 9.28 11.66 -9.84
C PRO A 46 7.85 12.19 -9.91
N ASN A 47 7.11 12.08 -8.83
CA ASN A 47 5.73 12.57 -8.68
C ASN A 47 5.48 12.99 -7.23
N LEU A 48 4.52 13.88 -7.04
CA LEU A 48 4.06 14.37 -5.73
C LEU A 48 2.56 14.20 -5.65
N THR A 49 2.05 13.58 -4.58
CA THR A 49 0.61 13.34 -4.43
C THR A 49 0.06 13.96 -3.16
N ILE A 50 -0.26 13.17 -2.16
CA ILE A 50 -1.05 13.54 -0.98
C ILE A 50 -0.34 13.16 0.31
N GLY A 51 -0.68 13.83 1.38
CA GLY A 51 -0.06 13.63 2.69
C GLY A 51 -1.03 13.18 3.78
N PRO A 52 -0.53 13.06 5.03
CA PRO A 52 -1.31 12.57 6.18
C PRO A 52 -2.58 13.37 6.45
N MET A 53 -2.58 14.66 6.13
CA MET A 53 -3.76 15.52 6.29
C MET A 53 -4.96 15.04 5.47
N VAL A 54 -4.74 14.47 4.28
CA VAL A 54 -5.81 13.95 3.42
C VAL A 54 -6.35 12.62 4.00
N CYS A 55 -5.49 11.73 4.49
CA CYS A 55 -5.90 10.53 5.21
C CYS A 55 -6.77 10.90 6.43
N LYS A 56 -6.34 11.89 7.21
CA LYS A 56 -7.12 12.40 8.35
C LYS A 56 -8.46 12.99 7.93
N ALA A 57 -8.51 13.70 6.80
CA ALA A 57 -9.74 14.27 6.26
C ALA A 57 -10.75 13.17 5.89
N LEU A 58 -10.31 12.08 5.26
CA LEU A 58 -11.17 10.92 4.96
C LEU A 58 -11.74 10.29 6.25
N ARG A 59 -10.92 10.11 7.28
CA ARG A 59 -11.40 9.63 8.59
C ARG A 59 -12.43 10.57 9.21
N ASN A 60 -12.18 11.88 9.16
CA ASN A 60 -13.13 12.89 9.67
C ASN A 60 -14.43 12.96 8.85
N TYR A 61 -14.36 12.66 7.55
CA TYR A 61 -15.54 12.54 6.69
C TYR A 61 -16.43 11.34 7.05
N GLY A 62 -15.87 10.32 7.70
CA GLY A 62 -16.60 9.15 8.17
C GLY A 62 -16.17 7.83 7.50
N VAL A 63 -15.09 7.80 6.73
CA VAL A 63 -14.58 6.56 6.16
C VAL A 63 -14.08 5.64 7.27
N THR A 64 -14.74 4.49 7.45
CA THR A 64 -14.38 3.45 8.43
C THR A 64 -13.65 2.26 7.82
N ALA A 65 -13.74 2.08 6.51
CA ALA A 65 -13.02 1.03 5.80
C ALA A 65 -11.51 1.09 6.05
N PRO A 66 -10.79 -0.03 5.99
CA PRO A 66 -9.33 -0.02 6.06
C PRO A 66 -8.72 0.92 5.02
N ILE A 67 -7.75 1.72 5.45
CA ILE A 67 -6.92 2.54 4.54
C ILE A 67 -5.53 1.91 4.50
N ASP A 68 -5.15 1.43 3.33
CA ASP A 68 -3.84 0.90 3.01
C ASP A 68 -2.97 2.01 2.43
N VAL A 69 -2.04 2.51 3.23
CA VAL A 69 -1.15 3.61 2.85
C VAL A 69 0.12 3.03 2.22
N HIS A 70 0.29 3.27 0.94
CA HIS A 70 1.48 2.89 0.18
C HIS A 70 2.46 4.06 0.11
N LEU A 71 3.61 3.94 0.79
CA LEU A 71 4.62 4.99 0.87
C LEU A 71 5.67 4.83 -0.23
N MET A 72 5.55 5.62 -1.28
CA MET A 72 6.58 5.84 -2.32
C MET A 72 7.38 7.11 -1.98
N VAL A 73 8.05 7.10 -0.83
CA VAL A 73 8.73 8.26 -0.24
C VAL A 73 10.11 7.88 0.29
N LYS A 74 11.01 8.85 0.38
CA LYS A 74 12.35 8.63 0.92
C LYS A 74 12.86 9.88 1.67
N PRO A 75 13.23 9.76 2.98
CA PRO A 75 13.20 8.57 3.82
C PRO A 75 11.79 8.20 4.29
N VAL A 76 11.51 6.91 4.46
CA VAL A 76 10.16 6.42 4.80
C VAL A 76 9.78 6.66 6.26
N ASP A 77 10.71 6.50 7.21
CA ASP A 77 10.46 6.54 8.65
C ASP A 77 9.80 7.84 9.12
N SER A 78 10.12 8.96 8.47
CA SER A 78 9.59 10.28 8.84
C SER A 78 8.07 10.42 8.68
N LEU A 79 7.45 9.59 7.80
CA LEU A 79 6.01 9.67 7.52
C LEU A 79 5.20 8.56 8.18
N ILE A 80 5.84 7.49 8.69
CA ILE A 80 5.14 6.37 9.33
C ILE A 80 4.27 6.85 10.50
N GLU A 81 4.86 7.62 11.42
CA GLU A 81 4.13 8.14 12.58
C GLU A 81 2.95 9.03 12.19
N ASP A 82 3.18 9.93 11.22
CA ASP A 82 2.17 10.88 10.80
C ASP A 82 0.96 10.20 10.15
N PHE A 83 1.20 9.19 9.29
CA PHE A 83 0.11 8.43 8.69
C PHE A 83 -0.61 7.51 9.69
N ALA A 84 0.12 6.90 10.62
CA ALA A 84 -0.49 6.13 11.69
C ALA A 84 -1.44 7.01 12.52
N LYS A 85 -0.99 8.19 12.94
CA LYS A 85 -1.84 9.18 13.66
C LYS A 85 -2.99 9.72 12.82
N ALA A 86 -2.85 9.76 11.50
CA ALA A 86 -3.91 10.16 10.58
C ALA A 86 -4.98 9.09 10.40
N GLY A 87 -4.72 7.84 10.83
CA GLY A 87 -5.69 6.75 10.82
C GLY A 87 -5.48 5.71 9.73
N ALA A 88 -4.24 5.54 9.25
CA ALA A 88 -3.87 4.41 8.41
C ALA A 88 -4.16 3.08 9.12
N THR A 89 -4.59 2.08 8.38
CA THR A 89 -4.77 0.70 8.88
C THR A 89 -3.57 -0.15 8.55
N PHE A 90 -3.10 -0.05 7.31
CA PHE A 90 -1.86 -0.64 6.83
C PHE A 90 -0.91 0.50 6.44
N ILE A 91 0.38 0.27 6.63
CA ILE A 91 1.44 1.10 6.07
C ILE A 91 2.41 0.18 5.36
N THR A 92 2.53 0.37 4.06
CA THR A 92 3.41 -0.39 3.19
C THR A 92 4.46 0.53 2.58
N PHE A 93 5.67 0.02 2.37
CA PHE A 93 6.77 0.79 1.80
C PHE A 93 7.73 -0.08 1.02
N HIS A 94 8.51 0.54 0.14
CA HIS A 94 9.54 -0.13 -0.62
C HIS A 94 10.79 -0.36 0.23
N PRO A 95 11.39 -1.56 0.25
CA PRO A 95 12.63 -1.83 1.00
C PRO A 95 13.75 -0.83 0.68
N GLU A 96 13.84 -0.42 -0.58
CA GLU A 96 14.85 0.52 -1.09
C GLU A 96 14.68 1.96 -0.55
N ALA A 97 13.52 2.26 0.05
CA ALA A 97 13.22 3.55 0.67
C ALA A 97 13.66 3.65 2.13
N SER A 98 14.03 2.52 2.75
CA SER A 98 14.48 2.45 4.14
C SER A 98 15.97 2.09 4.22
N ASP A 99 16.70 2.74 5.12
CA ASP A 99 18.08 2.38 5.44
C ASP A 99 18.15 1.11 6.34
N HIS A 100 17.05 0.83 7.08
CA HIS A 100 16.94 -0.29 8.02
C HIS A 100 15.51 -0.85 8.00
N VAL A 101 15.20 -1.73 7.05
CA VAL A 101 13.86 -2.29 6.82
C VAL A 101 13.21 -2.85 8.09
N ASP A 102 13.95 -3.66 8.85
CA ASP A 102 13.45 -4.27 10.10
C ASP A 102 12.98 -3.22 11.10
N ARG A 103 13.76 -2.15 11.27
CA ARG A 103 13.41 -1.04 12.16
C ARG A 103 12.19 -0.29 11.68
N SER A 104 12.05 -0.06 10.37
CA SER A 104 10.89 0.62 9.81
C SER A 104 9.62 -0.22 9.99
N LEU A 105 9.69 -1.54 9.81
CA LEU A 105 8.57 -2.45 10.08
C LEU A 105 8.15 -2.43 11.56
N GLU A 106 9.13 -2.47 12.49
CA GLU A 106 8.86 -2.34 13.91
C GLU A 106 8.24 -0.99 14.27
N LEU A 107 8.68 0.09 13.61
CA LEU A 107 8.12 1.42 13.80
C LEU A 107 6.64 1.44 13.41
N VAL A 108 6.26 0.88 12.27
CA VAL A 108 4.85 0.76 11.86
C VAL A 108 4.03 0.02 12.91
N LYS A 109 4.52 -1.15 13.37
CA LYS A 109 3.85 -1.96 14.41
C LYS A 109 3.70 -1.22 15.74
N SER A 110 4.69 -0.42 16.12
CA SER A 110 4.68 0.33 17.38
C SER A 110 3.53 1.35 17.45
N PHE A 111 3.04 1.82 16.31
CA PHE A 111 1.87 2.70 16.21
C PHE A 111 0.56 1.94 16.03
N GLY A 112 0.55 0.61 16.08
CA GLY A 112 -0.65 -0.22 15.98
C GLY A 112 -1.16 -0.43 14.54
N CYS A 113 -0.38 -0.03 13.54
CA CYS A 113 -0.70 -0.31 12.15
C CYS A 113 -0.20 -1.70 11.72
N LYS A 114 -0.85 -2.27 10.72
CA LYS A 114 -0.36 -3.46 10.03
C LYS A 114 0.74 -3.10 9.05
N THR A 115 1.69 -4.00 8.88
CA THR A 115 2.91 -3.76 8.12
C THR A 115 2.91 -4.47 6.78
N GLY A 116 3.56 -3.86 5.78
CA GLY A 116 3.82 -4.55 4.53
C GLY A 116 5.04 -4.00 3.79
N LEU A 117 5.56 -4.82 2.90
CA LEU A 117 6.59 -4.42 1.95
C LEU A 117 6.04 -4.42 0.53
N VAL A 118 6.47 -3.43 -0.23
CA VAL A 118 6.13 -3.27 -1.64
C VAL A 118 7.35 -3.60 -2.48
N LEU A 119 7.20 -4.53 -3.41
CA LEU A 119 8.27 -4.93 -4.31
C LEU A 119 8.01 -4.41 -5.71
N ASN A 120 9.00 -3.71 -6.26
CA ASN A 120 8.98 -3.30 -7.66
C ASN A 120 9.01 -4.54 -8.58
N PRO A 121 8.61 -4.43 -9.85
CA PRO A 121 8.65 -5.54 -10.78
C PRO A 121 10.02 -6.23 -10.87
N GLU A 122 11.11 -5.48 -10.67
CA GLU A 122 12.49 -5.99 -10.74
C GLU A 122 13.05 -6.45 -9.38
N THR A 123 12.43 -6.07 -8.25
CA THR A 123 12.93 -6.40 -6.91
C THR A 123 12.75 -7.89 -6.62
N SER A 124 13.82 -8.57 -6.17
CA SER A 124 13.78 -10.00 -5.84
C SER A 124 12.91 -10.30 -4.63
N LEU A 125 12.22 -11.46 -4.65
CA LEU A 125 11.48 -11.97 -3.49
C LEU A 125 12.39 -12.36 -2.32
N ASP A 126 13.69 -12.62 -2.56
CA ASP A 126 14.66 -13.01 -1.52
C ASP A 126 14.79 -11.95 -0.41
N LEU A 127 14.45 -10.69 -0.70
CA LEU A 127 14.43 -9.64 0.31
C LEU A 127 13.42 -9.90 1.44
N LEU A 128 12.43 -10.74 1.20
CA LEU A 128 11.42 -11.08 2.19
C LEU A 128 11.90 -12.13 3.20
N ASP A 129 12.96 -12.90 2.89
CA ASP A 129 13.40 -14.05 3.67
C ASP A 129 13.77 -13.70 5.13
N SER A 130 14.23 -12.48 5.36
CA SER A 130 14.61 -12.02 6.70
C SER A 130 13.47 -11.39 7.50
N CYS A 131 12.29 -11.18 6.92
CA CYS A 131 11.23 -10.39 7.55
C CYS A 131 9.80 -10.96 7.45
N TRP A 132 9.64 -12.21 6.98
CA TRP A 132 8.32 -12.85 6.82
C TRP A 132 7.44 -12.79 8.06
N ASP A 133 8.00 -13.02 9.23
CA ASP A 133 7.33 -13.02 10.53
C ASP A 133 6.85 -11.63 10.98
N ARG A 134 7.30 -10.58 10.29
CA ARG A 134 6.97 -9.19 10.59
C ARG A 134 5.96 -8.60 9.63
N LEU A 135 5.63 -9.30 8.54
CA LEU A 135 4.75 -8.80 7.50
C LEU A 135 3.31 -9.28 7.68
N ASP A 136 2.38 -8.36 7.56
CA ASP A 136 0.96 -8.64 7.42
C ASP A 136 0.53 -8.67 5.95
N MET A 137 1.32 -8.02 5.05
CA MET A 137 1.04 -7.92 3.63
C MET A 137 2.32 -7.82 2.80
N VAL A 138 2.29 -8.35 1.58
CA VAL A 138 3.27 -8.07 0.52
C VAL A 138 2.52 -7.55 -0.69
N LEU A 139 2.87 -6.37 -1.17
CA LEU A 139 2.35 -5.77 -2.39
C LEU A 139 3.36 -5.97 -3.51
N LEU A 140 2.93 -6.57 -4.61
CA LEU A 140 3.74 -6.69 -5.82
C LEU A 140 3.28 -5.64 -6.84
N MET A 141 4.17 -4.71 -7.18
CA MET A 141 3.90 -3.74 -8.24
C MET A 141 3.82 -4.46 -9.58
N SER A 142 2.72 -4.24 -10.30
CA SER A 142 2.52 -4.75 -11.66
C SER A 142 2.83 -3.70 -12.73
N VAL A 143 3.20 -2.50 -12.29
CA VAL A 143 3.67 -1.36 -13.08
C VAL A 143 4.85 -0.73 -12.37
N ASN A 144 5.58 0.18 -13.02
CA ASN A 144 6.60 0.97 -12.34
C ASN A 144 5.91 1.99 -11.40
N PRO A 145 6.37 2.15 -10.13
CA PRO A 145 5.76 3.09 -9.21
C PRO A 145 5.87 4.53 -9.70
N GLY A 146 4.86 5.36 -9.37
CA GLY A 146 4.88 6.79 -9.63
C GLY A 146 3.71 7.35 -10.43
N PHE A 147 3.10 6.60 -11.33
CA PHE A 147 1.99 7.06 -12.17
C PHE A 147 1.00 5.94 -12.40
N GLY A 148 -0.31 6.28 -12.46
CA GLY A 148 -1.37 5.37 -12.89
C GLY A 148 -1.47 5.24 -14.42
N GLY A 149 -2.33 4.35 -14.92
CA GLY A 149 -2.63 4.18 -16.33
C GLY A 149 -1.52 3.55 -17.16
N GLN A 150 -0.63 2.77 -16.54
CA GLN A 150 0.46 2.07 -17.22
C GLN A 150 0.04 0.65 -17.65
N ASP A 151 0.69 0.12 -18.67
CA ASP A 151 0.50 -1.26 -19.10
C ASP A 151 1.01 -2.26 -18.06
N PHE A 152 0.23 -3.31 -17.82
CA PHE A 152 0.58 -4.39 -16.93
C PHE A 152 1.88 -5.09 -17.34
N ILE A 153 2.77 -5.34 -16.40
CA ILE A 153 4.05 -6.04 -16.60
C ILE A 153 3.88 -7.55 -16.39
N PRO A 154 3.83 -8.38 -17.46
CA PRO A 154 3.45 -9.80 -17.35
C PRO A 154 4.40 -10.66 -16.49
N SER A 155 5.67 -10.29 -16.37
CA SER A 155 6.66 -11.02 -15.55
C SER A 155 6.30 -11.07 -14.07
N VAL A 156 5.44 -10.19 -13.59
CA VAL A 156 4.98 -10.17 -12.19
C VAL A 156 4.09 -11.38 -11.87
N LEU A 157 3.42 -11.99 -12.86
CA LEU A 157 2.60 -13.18 -12.66
C LEU A 157 3.39 -14.37 -12.07
N ASP A 158 4.65 -14.53 -12.49
CA ASP A 158 5.52 -15.57 -11.95
C ASP A 158 5.86 -15.29 -10.48
N LYS A 159 6.12 -14.02 -10.13
CA LYS A 159 6.35 -13.60 -8.74
C LYS A 159 5.11 -13.85 -7.86
N ILE A 160 3.92 -13.51 -8.34
CA ILE A 160 2.65 -13.79 -7.63
C ILE A 160 2.52 -15.29 -7.37
N SER A 161 2.81 -16.12 -8.38
CA SER A 161 2.71 -17.58 -8.26
C SER A 161 3.69 -18.16 -7.23
N VAL A 162 4.92 -17.65 -7.19
CA VAL A 162 5.93 -18.04 -6.20
C VAL A 162 5.51 -17.55 -4.81
N LEU A 163 5.17 -16.28 -4.68
CA LEU A 163 4.76 -15.67 -3.43
C LEU A 163 3.54 -16.38 -2.83
N ARG A 164 2.53 -16.72 -3.64
CA ARG A 164 1.34 -17.44 -3.19
C ARG A 164 1.66 -18.84 -2.64
N LYS A 165 2.66 -19.52 -3.18
CA LYS A 165 3.12 -20.82 -2.67
C LYS A 165 3.87 -20.70 -1.35
N THR A 166 4.62 -19.63 -1.17
CA THR A 166 5.43 -19.36 0.02
C THR A 166 4.60 -18.77 1.15
N CYS A 167 3.68 -17.87 0.81
CA CYS A 167 2.80 -17.21 1.77
C CYS A 167 1.47 -17.95 1.92
N LEU A 168 1.15 -18.36 3.13
CA LEU A 168 -0.23 -18.65 3.54
C LEU A 168 -1.00 -17.35 3.83
N LEU A 169 -0.39 -16.20 3.60
CA LEU A 169 -0.90 -14.87 3.90
C LEU A 169 -1.42 -14.16 2.64
N TYR A 170 -2.28 -13.21 2.85
CA TYR A 170 -3.02 -12.45 1.84
C TYR A 170 -2.11 -11.75 0.83
N THR A 171 -2.37 -11.92 -0.45
CA THR A 171 -1.88 -11.01 -1.49
C THR A 171 -3.08 -10.19 -1.96
N SER A 172 -3.07 -8.87 -1.73
CA SER A 172 -3.93 -7.95 -2.45
C SER A 172 -3.17 -7.50 -3.70
N ALA A 173 -3.79 -7.61 -4.87
CA ALA A 173 -3.33 -6.89 -6.04
C ALA A 173 -4.07 -5.56 -6.03
N ALA A 174 -3.35 -4.46 -5.82
CA ALA A 174 -3.87 -3.15 -6.16
C ALA A 174 -3.81 -3.04 -7.69
N ALA A 175 -4.96 -2.99 -8.34
CA ALA A 175 -5.03 -2.71 -9.76
C ALA A 175 -5.04 -1.18 -9.90
N ASP A 176 -3.93 -0.62 -10.37
CA ASP A 176 -3.88 0.74 -10.90
C ASP A 176 -4.46 0.70 -12.32
N GLU A 177 -5.77 0.85 -12.45
CA GLU A 177 -6.44 1.16 -13.73
C GLU A 177 -6.72 2.65 -13.85
#